data_529cbeda458da309eab48485108414c1
#
_entry.id   529cbeda458da309eab48485108414c1
#
_cell.length_a   1.000
_cell.length_b   1.000
_cell.length_c   1.000
_cell.angle_alpha   90.00
_cell.angle_beta   90.00
_cell.angle_gamma   90.00
#
_symmetry.space_group_name_H-M   'P 1'
#
loop_
_entity.id
_entity.type
_entity.pdbx_description
1 polymer ?
#
loop_
_entity_poly.entity_id
_entity_poly.type
_entity_poly.pdbx_seq_one_letter_code
_entity_poly.pdbx_strand_id
1 'polypeptide(L)'
;MGYEDDIPEFSPPSGAAENLTCQLLIVGGGLSGLSAAEAAMRQGVDVIVIEKGVFGQQTASGLNAGQFLTGWAKPVDTILSELAQQERERGLRGEQAQLQAQRRVRAFLRRTVEGCQRLSALDREYNLDASVLHGVAIAAMSGQDLASLKAGYEFMKRSNFSSLMPPSQGHRRRFYLPLDAREFEKRCGTAEGLYAGGIIDFFGGSFEPRKLLHGLARSLHARGVRFLQNTEAQALDFADNHMTIFCGSGTAIRANTLFMANAYARHINGDIHERTIFTYNYVVEVELPDGADVLASEKVFSDTRDPCFYARRQGQRLYMGFEETAETSPEITQQIARRTLEEGQRIFPALHTLRERDIRNAWWGAIYYTLDDYPFVERRHSGRVITFAAPSDHGNSLAARVGQIVGNPATASLHQAGGEEPNRRRRRELQQLRLFEGFPKGIRLRPGMRYQEAASPGPAADEP
;
A
#
# COMPACT_ATOMS: atom_id res chain seq x y z
N MET A 1 -6.57 -13.72 13.78
CA MET A 1 -6.19 -12.30 14.00
C MET A 1 -6.66 -11.46 12.82
N GLY A 2 -7.07 -10.23 13.06
CA GLY A 2 -7.56 -9.28 12.04
C GLY A 2 -9.03 -8.95 12.25
N TYR A 3 -9.68 -8.46 11.22
CA TYR A 3 -11.08 -8.07 11.24
C TYR A 3 -12.01 -9.22 11.63
N GLU A 4 -12.92 -9.00 12.57
CA GLU A 4 -14.01 -9.93 12.94
C GLU A 4 -15.28 -9.60 12.14
N ASP A 5 -15.24 -9.79 10.83
CA ASP A 5 -16.38 -9.49 9.96
C ASP A 5 -16.96 -10.75 9.34
N ASP A 6 -18.28 -10.84 9.24
CA ASP A 6 -19.02 -11.87 8.49
C ASP A 6 -18.86 -11.69 6.97
N ILE A 7 -17.61 -11.56 6.53
CA ILE A 7 -17.29 -11.41 5.11
C ILE A 7 -17.14 -12.81 4.52
N PRO A 8 -17.91 -13.16 3.48
CA PRO A 8 -17.74 -14.43 2.81
C PRO A 8 -16.30 -14.57 2.32
N GLU A 9 -15.55 -15.53 2.85
CA GLU A 9 -14.17 -15.75 2.45
C GLU A 9 -14.08 -16.39 1.06
N PHE A 10 -13.11 -15.95 0.27
CA PHE A 10 -12.70 -16.65 -0.93
C PHE A 10 -11.66 -17.69 -0.52
N SER A 11 -11.97 -18.96 -0.69
CA SER A 11 -11.10 -20.07 -0.33
C SER A 11 -10.76 -20.88 -1.58
N PRO A 12 -9.69 -20.51 -2.31
CA PRO A 12 -9.25 -21.29 -3.46
C PRO A 12 -8.60 -22.62 -3.02
N PRO A 13 -8.45 -23.59 -3.93
CA PRO A 13 -7.77 -24.84 -3.60
C PRO A 13 -6.33 -24.60 -3.16
N SER A 14 -5.81 -25.47 -2.31
CA SER A 14 -4.38 -25.54 -2.00
C SER A 14 -3.63 -26.20 -3.16
N GLY A 15 -2.37 -25.80 -3.37
CA GLY A 15 -1.50 -26.46 -4.34
C GLY A 15 -1.30 -27.93 -3.96
N ALA A 16 -1.25 -28.79 -4.98
CA ALA A 16 -0.95 -30.21 -4.88
C ALA A 16 0.29 -30.51 -5.74
N ALA A 17 0.85 -31.72 -5.60
CA ALA A 17 2.00 -32.15 -6.40
C ALA A 17 1.59 -32.32 -7.87
N GLU A 18 1.61 -31.25 -8.64
CA GLU A 18 1.20 -31.18 -10.04
C GLU A 18 2.04 -30.19 -10.85
N ASN A 19 2.02 -30.33 -12.17
CA ASN A 19 2.66 -29.42 -13.10
C ASN A 19 1.61 -28.53 -13.76
N LEU A 20 1.73 -27.23 -13.55
CA LEU A 20 0.84 -26.21 -14.11
C LEU A 20 1.58 -25.33 -15.12
N THR A 21 0.83 -24.72 -16.02
CA THR A 21 1.34 -23.74 -16.97
C THR A 21 0.48 -22.48 -16.99
N CYS A 22 1.11 -21.31 -17.20
CA CYS A 22 0.41 -20.05 -17.43
C CYS A 22 1.29 -19.07 -18.23
N GLN A 23 0.69 -17.99 -18.69
CA GLN A 23 1.44 -16.90 -19.31
C GLN A 23 2.01 -15.95 -18.25
N LEU A 24 1.24 -15.65 -17.22
CA LEU A 24 1.64 -14.81 -16.08
C LEU A 24 1.41 -15.56 -14.76
N LEU A 25 2.49 -15.78 -14.03
CA LEU A 25 2.43 -16.21 -12.64
C LEU A 25 2.55 -15.01 -11.71
N ILE A 26 1.67 -14.93 -10.74
CA ILE A 26 1.68 -13.90 -9.71
C ILE A 26 1.92 -14.58 -8.35
N VAL A 27 2.98 -14.18 -7.66
CA VAL A 27 3.31 -14.64 -6.31
C VAL A 27 2.87 -13.60 -5.29
N GLY A 28 1.81 -13.92 -4.57
CA GLY A 28 1.15 -13.07 -3.57
C GLY A 28 -0.27 -12.66 -3.96
N GLY A 29 -1.24 -13.10 -3.15
CA GLY A 29 -2.67 -12.83 -3.30
C GLY A 29 -3.13 -11.48 -2.71
N GLY A 30 -2.21 -10.57 -2.42
CA GLY A 30 -2.53 -9.23 -1.94
C GLY A 30 -3.05 -8.29 -3.04
N LEU A 31 -3.30 -7.04 -2.69
CA LEU A 31 -3.91 -6.04 -3.59
C LEU A 31 -3.11 -5.82 -4.89
N SER A 32 -1.77 -5.82 -4.82
CA SER A 32 -0.94 -5.68 -6.03
C SER A 32 -1.08 -6.87 -6.97
N GLY A 33 -1.09 -8.09 -6.42
CA GLY A 33 -1.30 -9.32 -7.19
C GLY A 33 -2.67 -9.36 -7.84
N LEU A 34 -3.73 -9.06 -7.09
CA LEU A 34 -5.10 -9.03 -7.61
C LEU A 34 -5.29 -7.94 -8.69
N SER A 35 -4.72 -6.76 -8.49
CA SER A 35 -4.79 -5.70 -9.49
C SER A 35 -4.05 -6.07 -10.78
N ALA A 36 -2.93 -6.82 -10.67
CA ALA A 36 -2.22 -7.35 -11.83
C ALA A 36 -2.99 -8.46 -12.53
N ALA A 37 -3.57 -9.39 -11.75
CA ALA A 37 -4.41 -10.46 -12.29
C ALA A 37 -5.60 -9.91 -13.07
N GLU A 38 -6.26 -8.88 -12.51
CA GLU A 38 -7.38 -8.20 -13.16
C GLU A 38 -6.99 -7.55 -14.49
N ALA A 39 -5.90 -6.78 -14.49
CA ALA A 39 -5.43 -6.11 -15.69
C ALA A 39 -5.01 -7.11 -16.78
N ALA A 40 -4.37 -8.21 -16.42
CA ALA A 40 -3.95 -9.28 -17.33
C ALA A 40 -5.16 -10.07 -17.87
N MET A 41 -6.07 -10.47 -17.00
CA MET A 41 -7.29 -11.19 -17.37
C MET A 41 -8.14 -10.41 -18.39
N ARG A 42 -8.29 -9.08 -18.23
CA ARG A 42 -9.00 -8.22 -19.19
C ARG A 42 -8.39 -8.24 -20.59
N GLN A 43 -7.15 -8.66 -20.73
CA GLN A 43 -6.43 -8.76 -21.99
C GLN A 43 -6.35 -10.20 -22.51
N GLY A 44 -7.06 -11.14 -21.88
CA GLY A 44 -7.06 -12.54 -22.25
C GLY A 44 -5.76 -13.30 -21.91
N VAL A 45 -4.97 -12.78 -20.98
CA VAL A 45 -3.76 -13.46 -20.48
C VAL A 45 -4.16 -14.58 -19.52
N ASP A 46 -3.58 -15.77 -19.70
CA ASP A 46 -3.73 -16.88 -18.78
C ASP A 46 -2.91 -16.64 -17.49
N VAL A 47 -3.60 -16.53 -16.34
CA VAL A 47 -3.04 -16.11 -15.07
C VAL A 47 -3.21 -17.16 -13.99
N ILE A 48 -2.14 -17.44 -13.25
CA ILE A 48 -2.18 -18.13 -11.95
C ILE A 48 -1.72 -17.15 -10.87
N VAL A 49 -2.46 -17.11 -9.76
CA VAL A 49 -2.07 -16.40 -8.52
C VAL A 49 -1.81 -17.44 -7.45
N ILE A 50 -0.64 -17.42 -6.83
CA ILE A 50 -0.33 -18.26 -5.67
C ILE A 50 -0.17 -17.43 -4.41
N GLU A 51 -0.66 -17.95 -3.27
CA GLU A 51 -0.52 -17.36 -1.94
C GLU A 51 0.06 -18.40 -0.98
N LYS A 52 1.07 -18.01 -0.19
CA LYS A 52 1.75 -18.93 0.73
C LYS A 52 0.87 -19.41 1.88
N GLY A 53 0.01 -18.53 2.37
CA GLY A 53 -0.91 -18.80 3.46
C GLY A 53 -2.36 -18.95 2.99
N VAL A 54 -3.27 -18.80 3.93
CA VAL A 54 -4.71 -18.69 3.63
C VAL A 54 -4.96 -17.34 2.99
N PHE A 55 -5.71 -17.35 1.89
CA PHE A 55 -5.97 -16.16 1.09
C PHE A 55 -6.64 -15.05 1.93
N GLY A 56 -6.08 -13.85 1.88
CA GLY A 56 -6.64 -12.67 2.56
C GLY A 56 -6.40 -12.57 4.07
N GLN A 57 -5.94 -13.64 4.74
CA GLN A 57 -5.81 -13.66 6.20
C GLN A 57 -4.45 -13.16 6.72
N GLN A 58 -3.37 -13.42 6.00
CA GLN A 58 -2.00 -13.13 6.45
C GLN A 58 -1.27 -12.10 5.56
N THR A 59 -2.02 -11.36 4.77
CA THR A 59 -1.45 -10.36 3.87
C THR A 59 -1.51 -8.96 4.48
N ALA A 60 -0.50 -8.13 4.25
CA ALA A 60 -0.53 -6.71 4.62
C ALA A 60 -1.78 -6.02 4.04
N SER A 61 -2.26 -6.47 2.87
CA SER A 61 -3.48 -5.95 2.24
C SER A 61 -4.75 -6.31 2.99
N GLY A 62 -4.80 -7.44 3.71
CA GLY A 62 -5.97 -7.88 4.49
C GLY A 62 -5.95 -7.42 5.94
N LEU A 63 -4.78 -7.03 6.46
CA LEU A 63 -4.57 -6.68 7.87
C LEU A 63 -4.41 -5.17 8.12
N ASN A 64 -4.34 -4.34 7.07
CA ASN A 64 -4.21 -2.88 7.22
C ASN A 64 -5.51 -2.24 7.69
N ALA A 65 -5.43 -1.01 8.21
CA ALA A 65 -6.58 -0.26 8.72
C ALA A 65 -7.57 0.22 7.64
N GLY A 66 -7.38 -0.11 6.36
CA GLY A 66 -8.29 0.24 5.28
C GLY A 66 -8.21 1.71 4.86
N GLN A 67 -7.03 2.31 4.95
CA GLN A 67 -6.77 3.66 4.44
C GLN A 67 -6.02 3.61 3.12
N PHE A 68 -6.30 4.53 2.22
CA PHE A 68 -5.48 4.79 1.04
C PHE A 68 -5.15 6.27 0.94
N LEU A 69 -3.87 6.55 0.82
CA LEU A 69 -3.32 7.90 0.95
C LEU A 69 -2.65 8.35 -0.34
N THR A 70 -2.53 9.68 -0.51
CA THR A 70 -1.73 10.32 -1.54
C THR A 70 -0.46 10.90 -0.94
N GLY A 71 0.66 10.81 -1.65
CA GLY A 71 1.90 11.42 -1.19
C GLY A 71 2.69 10.57 -0.20
N TRP A 72 3.55 11.20 0.54
CA TRP A 72 4.42 10.63 1.57
C TRP A 72 3.93 11.02 2.98
N ALA A 73 4.33 10.26 3.98
CA ALA A 73 4.19 10.67 5.38
C ALA A 73 5.02 11.94 5.69
N LYS A 74 6.09 12.18 4.92
CA LYS A 74 6.93 13.39 5.03
C LYS A 74 6.38 14.54 4.18
N PRO A 75 6.64 15.79 4.58
CA PRO A 75 6.32 16.97 3.78
C PRO A 75 6.97 16.94 2.39
N VAL A 76 6.27 17.44 1.37
CA VAL A 76 6.72 17.43 -0.03
C VAL A 76 8.01 18.24 -0.24
N ASP A 77 8.20 19.33 0.47
CA ASP A 77 9.40 20.16 0.45
C ASP A 77 10.63 19.43 0.99
N THR A 78 10.46 18.65 2.05
CA THR A 78 11.50 17.75 2.58
C THR A 78 11.91 16.73 1.53
N ILE A 79 10.94 16.03 0.93
CA ILE A 79 11.21 15.05 -0.13
C ILE A 79 11.88 15.69 -1.35
N LEU A 80 11.44 16.87 -1.75
CA LEU A 80 12.07 17.60 -2.85
C LEU A 80 13.55 17.92 -2.56
N SER A 81 13.85 18.31 -1.33
CA SER A 81 15.21 18.65 -0.89
C SER A 81 16.11 17.40 -0.86
N GLU A 82 15.62 16.30 -0.28
CA GLU A 82 16.32 15.01 -0.22
C GLU A 82 16.62 14.49 -1.63
N LEU A 83 15.63 14.48 -2.52
CA LEU A 83 15.80 14.05 -3.90
C LEU A 83 16.73 14.94 -4.70
N ALA A 84 16.65 16.26 -4.53
CA ALA A 84 17.57 17.18 -5.20
C ALA A 84 19.02 16.97 -4.74
N GLN A 85 19.23 16.62 -3.47
CA GLN A 85 20.53 16.24 -2.94
C GLN A 85 21.03 14.95 -3.59
N GLN A 86 20.20 13.92 -3.65
CA GLN A 86 20.55 12.66 -4.33
C GLN A 86 20.89 12.85 -5.82
N GLU A 87 20.16 13.72 -6.53
CA GLU A 87 20.45 13.99 -7.94
C GLU A 87 21.78 14.76 -8.09
N ARG A 88 22.17 15.60 -7.13
CA ARG A 88 23.51 16.23 -7.07
C ARG A 88 24.61 15.19 -6.86
N GLU A 89 24.40 14.23 -5.97
CA GLU A 89 25.34 13.13 -5.74
C GLU A 89 25.53 12.22 -6.97
N ARG A 90 24.51 12.20 -7.85
CA ARG A 90 24.57 11.53 -9.17
C ARG A 90 25.24 12.36 -10.26
N GLY A 91 25.72 13.56 -9.93
CA GLY A 91 26.43 14.45 -10.84
C GLY A 91 25.58 15.51 -11.54
N LEU A 92 24.27 15.58 -11.29
CA LEU A 92 23.46 16.71 -11.75
C LEU A 92 23.76 17.95 -10.90
N ARG A 93 23.78 19.14 -11.53
CA ARG A 93 24.14 20.37 -10.82
C ARG A 93 22.99 21.37 -10.78
N GLY A 94 22.93 22.16 -9.70
CA GLY A 94 22.07 23.33 -9.56
C GLY A 94 20.60 23.07 -9.90
N GLU A 95 20.10 23.84 -10.85
CA GLU A 95 18.71 23.82 -11.31
C GLU A 95 18.29 22.47 -11.93
N GLN A 96 19.21 21.77 -12.60
CA GLN A 96 18.91 20.47 -13.21
C GLN A 96 18.56 19.41 -12.14
N ALA A 97 19.29 19.37 -11.02
CA ALA A 97 18.99 18.46 -9.91
C ALA A 97 17.61 18.76 -9.31
N GLN A 98 17.31 20.05 -9.11
CA GLN A 98 16.00 20.49 -8.61
C GLN A 98 14.86 20.11 -9.56
N LEU A 99 15.04 20.35 -10.86
CA LEU A 99 14.03 19.99 -11.88
C LEU A 99 13.79 18.48 -11.93
N GLN A 100 14.84 17.68 -11.81
CA GLN A 100 14.71 16.22 -11.79
C GLN A 100 14.00 15.73 -10.53
N ALA A 101 14.31 16.29 -9.36
CA ALA A 101 13.61 16.03 -8.12
C ALA A 101 12.10 16.33 -8.25
N GLN A 102 11.75 17.51 -8.78
CA GLN A 102 10.34 17.87 -9.02
C GLN A 102 9.63 16.90 -9.97
N ARG A 103 10.30 16.43 -11.03
CA ARG A 103 9.75 15.45 -11.96
C ARG A 103 9.45 14.11 -11.24
N ARG A 104 10.37 13.67 -10.39
CA ARG A 104 10.22 12.42 -9.61
C ARG A 104 9.08 12.53 -8.61
N VAL A 105 9.04 13.60 -7.81
CA VAL A 105 7.94 13.85 -6.86
C VAL A 105 6.59 13.89 -7.57
N ARG A 106 6.50 14.64 -8.67
CA ARG A 106 5.26 14.72 -9.46
C ARG A 106 4.82 13.36 -9.99
N ALA A 107 5.77 12.57 -10.48
CA ALA A 107 5.47 11.23 -11.00
C ALA A 107 4.96 10.30 -9.90
N PHE A 108 5.59 10.30 -8.74
CA PHE A 108 5.17 9.49 -7.59
C PHE A 108 3.76 9.89 -7.12
N LEU A 109 3.54 11.17 -6.81
CA LEU A 109 2.22 11.68 -6.40
C LEU A 109 1.13 11.33 -7.42
N ARG A 110 1.43 11.42 -8.72
CA ARG A 110 0.47 11.01 -9.75
C ARG A 110 0.13 9.52 -9.64
N ARG A 111 1.10 8.66 -9.33
CA ARG A 111 0.85 7.20 -9.18
C ARG A 111 0.01 6.88 -7.97
N THR A 112 0.24 7.56 -6.84
CA THR A 112 -0.61 7.37 -5.66
C THR A 112 -2.05 7.83 -5.94
N VAL A 113 -2.26 8.98 -6.58
CA VAL A 113 -3.59 9.44 -6.98
C VAL A 113 -4.28 8.47 -7.95
N GLU A 114 -3.57 8.03 -9.00
CA GLU A 114 -4.09 7.03 -9.96
C GLU A 114 -4.43 5.70 -9.26
N GLY A 115 -3.67 5.33 -8.22
CA GLY A 115 -3.94 4.15 -7.39
C GLY A 115 -5.19 4.31 -6.52
N CYS A 116 -5.39 5.47 -5.89
CA CYS A 116 -6.62 5.79 -5.17
C CYS A 116 -7.85 5.68 -6.08
N GLN A 117 -7.76 6.22 -7.29
CA GLN A 117 -8.83 6.11 -8.29
C GLN A 117 -9.06 4.68 -8.75
N ARG A 118 -7.97 3.88 -8.84
CA ARG A 118 -8.07 2.47 -9.22
C ARG A 118 -8.83 1.66 -8.18
N LEU A 119 -8.62 1.89 -6.87
CA LEU A 119 -9.39 1.24 -5.81
C LEU A 119 -10.88 1.51 -5.97
N SER A 120 -11.28 2.76 -6.17
CA SER A 120 -12.67 3.13 -6.41
C SER A 120 -13.24 2.52 -7.70
N ALA A 121 -12.41 2.37 -8.72
CA ALA A 121 -12.82 1.73 -9.96
C ALA A 121 -13.07 0.23 -9.77
N LEU A 122 -12.18 -0.46 -9.07
CA LEU A 122 -12.32 -1.89 -8.76
C LEU A 122 -13.59 -2.16 -7.96
N ASP A 123 -13.82 -1.38 -6.89
CA ASP A 123 -15.02 -1.53 -6.06
C ASP A 123 -16.30 -1.40 -6.90
N ARG A 124 -16.41 -0.36 -7.70
CA ARG A 124 -17.57 -0.09 -8.55
C ARG A 124 -17.75 -1.09 -9.69
N GLU A 125 -16.66 -1.42 -10.41
CA GLU A 125 -16.72 -2.28 -11.60
C GLU A 125 -17.05 -3.74 -11.28
N TYR A 126 -16.66 -4.19 -10.08
CA TYR A 126 -16.89 -5.57 -9.62
C TYR A 126 -17.99 -5.67 -8.56
N ASN A 127 -18.65 -4.56 -8.19
CA ASN A 127 -19.69 -4.49 -7.15
C ASN A 127 -19.22 -5.16 -5.84
N LEU A 128 -18.05 -4.75 -5.33
CA LEU A 128 -17.40 -5.43 -4.20
C LEU A 128 -18.03 -5.07 -2.86
N ASP A 129 -18.81 -3.98 -2.80
CA ASP A 129 -19.35 -3.40 -1.56
C ASP A 129 -18.26 -3.13 -0.50
N ALA A 130 -17.08 -2.72 -1.00
CA ALA A 130 -15.92 -2.47 -0.16
C ALA A 130 -15.97 -1.08 0.50
N SER A 131 -17.10 -0.40 0.45
CA SER A 131 -17.35 0.89 1.11
C SER A 131 -16.25 1.92 0.84
N VAL A 132 -15.79 2.03 -0.42
CA VAL A 132 -14.75 2.98 -0.80
C VAL A 132 -15.27 4.41 -0.67
N LEU A 133 -14.71 5.17 0.26
CA LEU A 133 -15.07 6.56 0.54
C LEU A 133 -13.84 7.45 0.39
N HIS A 134 -14.01 8.62 -0.21
CA HIS A 134 -12.96 9.63 -0.35
C HIS A 134 -13.07 10.71 0.72
N GLY A 135 -11.93 11.21 1.17
CA GLY A 135 -11.77 12.23 2.18
C GLY A 135 -10.88 11.74 3.33
N VAL A 136 -9.68 12.30 3.41
CA VAL A 136 -8.73 12.08 4.51
C VAL A 136 -8.48 13.40 5.20
N ALA A 137 -8.73 13.46 6.50
CA ALA A 137 -8.34 14.58 7.34
C ALA A 137 -6.88 14.41 7.78
N ILE A 138 -6.01 15.32 7.34
CA ILE A 138 -4.60 15.34 7.72
C ILE A 138 -4.38 16.51 8.67
N ALA A 139 -4.13 16.20 9.95
CA ALA A 139 -3.95 17.16 11.03
C ALA A 139 -2.49 17.65 11.11
N ALA A 140 -2.30 18.93 11.27
CA ALA A 140 -1.00 19.54 11.47
C ALA A 140 -0.74 19.81 12.95
N MET A 141 0.33 19.25 13.52
CA MET A 141 0.72 19.46 14.92
C MET A 141 1.15 20.90 15.22
N SER A 142 1.71 21.58 14.24
CA SER A 142 2.21 22.95 14.38
C SER A 142 1.82 23.83 13.19
N GLY A 143 1.96 25.16 13.36
CA GLY A 143 1.79 26.10 12.26
C GLY A 143 2.80 25.85 11.11
N GLN A 144 3.99 25.35 11.42
CA GLN A 144 4.98 24.98 10.42
C GLN A 144 4.53 23.75 9.62
N ASP A 145 4.00 22.72 10.28
CA ASP A 145 3.44 21.54 9.60
C ASP A 145 2.27 21.92 8.69
N LEU A 146 1.39 22.80 9.18
CA LEU A 146 0.28 23.28 8.37
C LEU A 146 0.76 24.05 7.13
N ALA A 147 1.82 24.86 7.26
CA ALA A 147 2.42 25.56 6.12
C ALA A 147 3.05 24.56 5.13
N SER A 148 3.77 23.56 5.61
CA SER A 148 4.35 22.50 4.79
C SER A 148 3.30 21.67 4.07
N LEU A 149 2.22 21.28 4.74
CA LEU A 149 1.08 20.59 4.12
C LEU A 149 0.48 21.45 2.99
N LYS A 150 0.19 22.72 3.27
CA LYS A 150 -0.36 23.64 2.26
C LYS A 150 0.58 23.80 1.07
N ALA A 151 1.88 23.91 1.29
CA ALA A 151 2.88 24.02 0.22
C ALA A 151 2.90 22.77 -0.68
N GLY A 152 2.75 21.57 -0.10
CA GLY A 152 2.65 20.31 -0.83
C GLY A 152 1.43 20.26 -1.75
N TYR A 153 0.26 20.63 -1.24
CA TYR A 153 -0.97 20.67 -2.05
C TYR A 153 -0.94 21.77 -3.11
N GLU A 154 -0.35 22.92 -2.84
CA GLU A 154 -0.13 23.96 -3.85
C GLU A 154 0.87 23.50 -4.94
N PHE A 155 1.89 22.70 -4.59
CA PHE A 155 2.74 22.04 -5.60
C PHE A 155 1.93 21.11 -6.50
N MET A 156 1.04 20.29 -5.94
CA MET A 156 0.14 19.42 -6.70
C MET A 156 -0.78 20.24 -7.62
N LYS A 157 -1.35 21.33 -7.11
CA LYS A 157 -2.23 22.22 -7.88
C LYS A 157 -1.50 22.85 -9.07
N ARG A 158 -0.30 23.42 -8.86
CA ARG A 158 0.55 23.93 -9.95
C ARG A 158 0.98 22.85 -10.93
N SER A 159 1.00 21.59 -10.52
CA SER A 159 1.29 20.41 -11.34
C SER A 159 0.05 19.83 -12.04
N ASN A 160 -1.07 20.55 -12.04
CA ASN A 160 -2.33 20.20 -12.71
C ASN A 160 -3.01 18.91 -12.20
N PHE A 161 -2.89 18.59 -10.91
CA PHE A 161 -3.56 17.44 -10.32
C PHE A 161 -5.08 17.59 -10.28
N SER A 162 -5.61 18.82 -10.32
CA SER A 162 -7.05 19.08 -10.41
C SER A 162 -7.69 18.38 -11.63
N SER A 163 -6.94 18.16 -12.70
CA SER A 163 -7.43 17.44 -13.89
C SER A 163 -7.62 15.92 -13.67
N LEU A 164 -7.11 15.38 -12.55
CA LEU A 164 -7.28 13.98 -12.19
C LEU A 164 -8.56 13.73 -11.38
N MET A 165 -9.27 14.78 -10.95
CA MET A 165 -10.54 14.62 -10.23
C MET A 165 -11.60 14.01 -11.14
N PRO A 166 -12.35 12.99 -10.67
CA PRO A 166 -13.45 12.41 -11.45
C PRO A 166 -14.52 13.45 -11.81
N PRO A 167 -15.07 13.40 -13.02
CA PRO A 167 -16.16 14.32 -13.43
C PRO A 167 -17.41 14.23 -12.54
N SER A 168 -17.65 13.07 -11.93
CA SER A 168 -18.80 12.77 -11.07
C SER A 168 -18.82 13.54 -9.76
N GLN A 169 -17.72 14.18 -9.35
CA GLN A 169 -17.67 14.97 -8.12
C GLN A 169 -18.20 16.42 -8.30
N GLY A 170 -18.86 16.71 -9.40
CA GLY A 170 -19.55 17.98 -9.65
C GLY A 170 -18.61 19.18 -9.73
N HIS A 171 -19.13 20.39 -9.40
CA HIS A 171 -18.38 21.65 -9.47
C HIS A 171 -17.20 21.78 -8.48
N ARG A 172 -16.91 20.77 -7.67
CA ARG A 172 -15.77 20.72 -6.75
C ARG A 172 -14.49 20.35 -7.51
N ARG A 173 -13.93 21.29 -8.27
CA ARG A 173 -12.59 21.18 -8.85
C ARG A 173 -11.46 21.23 -7.79
N ARG A 174 -11.82 21.23 -6.51
CA ARG A 174 -10.84 21.25 -5.40
C ARG A 174 -10.61 19.83 -4.94
N PHE A 175 -9.39 19.34 -5.09
CA PHE A 175 -8.98 18.04 -4.59
C PHE A 175 -8.48 18.08 -3.15
N TYR A 176 -8.43 19.27 -2.53
CA TYR A 176 -8.11 19.46 -1.12
C TYR A 176 -8.83 20.70 -0.56
N LEU A 177 -8.99 20.70 0.79
CA LEU A 177 -9.60 21.79 1.54
C LEU A 177 -8.72 22.09 2.77
N PRO A 178 -8.02 23.23 2.80
CA PRO A 178 -7.32 23.66 4.01
C PRO A 178 -8.33 24.20 5.03
N LEU A 179 -8.11 23.85 6.31
CA LEU A 179 -8.93 24.24 7.44
C LEU A 179 -8.03 24.88 8.50
N ASP A 180 -8.55 25.90 9.20
CA ASP A 180 -7.94 26.38 10.43
C ASP A 180 -8.19 25.41 11.60
N ALA A 181 -7.62 25.70 12.77
CA ALA A 181 -7.73 24.83 13.94
C ALA A 181 -9.17 24.55 14.33
N ARG A 182 -9.99 25.61 14.46
CA ARG A 182 -11.37 25.51 14.91
C ARG A 182 -12.27 24.74 13.92
N GLU A 183 -12.10 25.01 12.62
CA GLU A 183 -12.85 24.30 11.58
C GLU A 183 -12.45 22.82 11.54
N PHE A 184 -11.15 22.54 11.70
CA PHE A 184 -10.63 21.17 11.72
C PHE A 184 -11.16 20.39 12.93
N GLU A 185 -11.05 20.95 14.14
CA GLU A 185 -11.54 20.37 15.38
C GLU A 185 -13.03 20.03 15.30
N LYS A 186 -13.85 21.00 14.89
CA LYS A 186 -15.30 20.80 14.72
C LYS A 186 -15.61 19.70 13.69
N ARG A 187 -14.82 19.59 12.63
CA ARG A 187 -15.09 18.64 11.55
C ARG A 187 -14.68 17.22 11.87
N CYS A 188 -13.59 17.06 12.62
CA CYS A 188 -13.01 15.77 12.96
C CYS A 188 -13.40 15.27 14.36
N GLY A 189 -13.93 16.14 15.22
CA GLY A 189 -14.24 15.84 16.62
C GLY A 189 -12.98 15.72 17.50
N THR A 190 -11.90 16.41 17.14
CA THR A 190 -10.63 16.40 17.88
C THR A 190 -10.67 17.37 19.06
N ALA A 191 -9.79 17.14 20.05
CA ALA A 191 -9.64 18.01 21.20
C ALA A 191 -9.24 19.44 20.79
N GLU A 192 -9.79 20.43 21.50
CA GLU A 192 -9.51 21.85 21.27
C GLU A 192 -8.02 22.17 21.53
N GLY A 193 -7.42 22.96 20.65
CA GLY A 193 -6.03 23.42 20.75
C GLY A 193 -4.97 22.35 20.51
N LEU A 194 -5.35 21.12 20.13
CA LEU A 194 -4.40 20.03 19.91
C LEU A 194 -3.64 20.21 18.58
N TYR A 195 -4.32 20.69 17.55
CA TYR A 195 -3.77 20.84 16.20
C TYR A 195 -3.82 22.30 15.72
N ALA A 196 -2.84 22.71 14.94
CA ALA A 196 -2.80 24.03 14.34
C ALA A 196 -3.78 24.20 13.15
N GLY A 197 -4.51 23.16 12.81
CA GLY A 197 -5.41 23.04 11.67
C GLY A 197 -5.09 21.80 10.87
N GLY A 198 -5.54 21.76 9.61
CA GLY A 198 -5.29 20.60 8.76
C GLY A 198 -5.75 20.78 7.33
N ILE A 199 -5.73 19.67 6.60
CA ILE A 199 -6.18 19.61 5.20
C ILE A 199 -7.08 18.40 5.04
N ILE A 200 -8.18 18.55 4.31
CA ILE A 200 -8.95 17.42 3.80
C ILE A 200 -8.45 17.10 2.39
N ASP A 201 -7.88 15.92 2.21
CA ASP A 201 -7.49 15.37 0.91
C ASP A 201 -8.62 14.54 0.31
N PHE A 202 -9.14 14.94 -0.85
CA PHE A 202 -10.22 14.24 -1.53
C PHE A 202 -9.77 13.17 -2.52
N PHE A 203 -8.47 12.98 -2.73
CA PHE A 203 -7.95 11.83 -3.48
C PHE A 203 -7.83 10.60 -2.61
N GLY A 204 -7.33 10.76 -1.37
CA GLY A 204 -7.24 9.69 -0.39
C GLY A 204 -8.61 9.29 0.17
N GLY A 205 -8.64 8.24 0.99
CA GLY A 205 -9.89 7.75 1.57
C GLY A 205 -9.76 6.44 2.35
N SER A 206 -10.88 5.76 2.48
CA SER A 206 -11.00 4.48 3.18
C SER A 206 -11.71 3.42 2.36
N PHE A 207 -11.50 2.17 2.73
CA PHE A 207 -12.19 1.00 2.17
C PHE A 207 -12.20 -0.15 3.18
N GLU A 208 -12.99 -1.19 2.89
CA GLU A 208 -13.00 -2.46 3.61
C GLU A 208 -12.01 -3.42 2.96
N PRO A 209 -10.82 -3.64 3.57
CA PRO A 209 -9.75 -4.41 2.92
C PRO A 209 -10.17 -5.83 2.55
N ARG A 210 -10.79 -6.56 3.49
CA ARG A 210 -11.18 -7.95 3.26
C ARG A 210 -12.31 -8.08 2.24
N LYS A 211 -13.31 -7.19 2.27
CA LYS A 211 -14.37 -7.16 1.26
C LYS A 211 -13.79 -6.96 -0.15
N LEU A 212 -12.89 -6.00 -0.29
CA LEU A 212 -12.22 -5.74 -1.57
C LEU A 212 -11.42 -6.95 -2.05
N LEU A 213 -10.58 -7.53 -1.18
CA LEU A 213 -9.72 -8.65 -1.56
C LEU A 213 -10.53 -9.90 -1.94
N HIS A 214 -11.42 -10.36 -1.04
CA HIS A 214 -12.19 -11.58 -1.26
C HIS A 214 -13.21 -11.42 -2.39
N GLY A 215 -13.86 -10.26 -2.49
CA GLY A 215 -14.81 -9.94 -3.56
C GLY A 215 -14.13 -9.91 -4.92
N LEU A 216 -12.99 -9.23 -5.02
CA LEU A 216 -12.23 -9.14 -6.27
C LEU A 216 -11.69 -10.51 -6.69
N ALA A 217 -11.06 -11.26 -5.77
CA ALA A 217 -10.54 -12.59 -6.06
C ALA A 217 -11.62 -13.55 -6.56
N ARG A 218 -12.79 -13.56 -5.91
CA ARG A 218 -13.97 -14.34 -6.33
C ARG A 218 -14.41 -13.97 -7.73
N SER A 219 -14.49 -12.67 -8.00
CA SER A 219 -14.90 -12.14 -9.30
C SER A 219 -13.91 -12.50 -10.42
N LEU A 220 -12.61 -12.49 -10.12
CA LEU A 220 -11.56 -12.88 -11.05
C LEU A 220 -11.55 -14.39 -11.29
N HIS A 221 -11.74 -15.19 -10.23
CA HIS A 221 -11.82 -16.63 -10.34
C HIS A 221 -12.98 -17.06 -11.24
N ALA A 222 -14.15 -16.46 -11.06
CA ALA A 222 -15.32 -16.70 -11.91
C ALA A 222 -15.08 -16.34 -13.39
N ARG A 223 -14.05 -15.56 -13.69
CA ARG A 223 -13.63 -15.14 -15.05
C ARG A 223 -12.40 -15.90 -15.56
N GLY A 224 -11.99 -16.99 -14.87
CA GLY A 224 -10.95 -17.89 -15.33
C GLY A 224 -9.55 -17.65 -14.76
N VAL A 225 -9.34 -16.68 -13.88
CA VAL A 225 -8.08 -16.58 -13.13
C VAL A 225 -7.99 -17.75 -12.15
N ARG A 226 -6.87 -18.47 -12.19
CA ARG A 226 -6.62 -19.58 -11.28
C ARG A 226 -5.92 -19.11 -10.02
N PHE A 227 -6.37 -19.60 -8.86
CA PHE A 227 -5.82 -19.25 -7.55
C PHE A 227 -5.43 -20.51 -6.79
N LEU A 228 -4.27 -20.48 -6.10
CA LEU A 228 -3.83 -21.52 -5.18
C LEU A 228 -3.40 -20.87 -3.86
N GLN A 229 -3.98 -21.30 -2.75
CA GLN A 229 -3.52 -20.93 -1.40
C GLN A 229 -2.62 -22.01 -0.81
N ASN A 230 -1.99 -21.76 0.34
CA ASN A 230 -1.02 -22.66 0.99
C ASN A 230 0.06 -23.13 0.00
N THR A 231 0.46 -22.25 -0.91
CA THR A 231 1.34 -22.55 -2.04
C THR A 231 2.48 -21.53 -2.06
N GLU A 232 3.55 -21.83 -1.31
CA GLU A 232 4.71 -20.97 -1.19
C GLU A 232 5.71 -21.22 -2.31
N ALA A 233 6.08 -20.18 -3.04
CA ALA A 233 7.17 -20.23 -4.01
C ALA A 233 8.52 -20.36 -3.28
N GLN A 234 9.26 -21.44 -3.52
CA GLN A 234 10.52 -21.75 -2.83
C GLN A 234 11.74 -21.60 -3.72
N ALA A 235 11.65 -21.96 -4.99
CA ALA A 235 12.75 -21.91 -5.93
C ALA A 235 12.29 -21.49 -7.31
N LEU A 236 13.23 -20.95 -8.08
CA LEU A 236 13.01 -20.47 -9.43
C LEU A 236 14.11 -20.99 -10.34
N ASP A 237 13.74 -21.66 -11.42
CA ASP A 237 14.63 -22.11 -12.48
C ASP A 237 14.32 -21.41 -13.79
N PHE A 238 15.35 -21.11 -14.58
CA PHE A 238 15.26 -20.38 -15.85
C PHE A 238 15.63 -21.26 -17.02
N ALA A 239 14.73 -21.34 -17.99
CA ALA A 239 15.01 -21.83 -19.34
C ALA A 239 14.90 -20.68 -20.36
N ASP A 240 15.29 -20.93 -21.61
CA ASP A 240 15.37 -19.89 -22.65
C ASP A 240 14.02 -19.15 -22.84
N ASN A 241 12.90 -19.89 -22.89
CA ASN A 241 11.59 -19.33 -23.22
C ASN A 241 10.60 -19.31 -22.05
N HIS A 242 10.93 -19.87 -20.91
CA HIS A 242 10.06 -19.94 -19.74
C HIS A 242 10.85 -19.98 -18.45
N MET A 243 10.17 -19.87 -17.33
CA MET A 243 10.70 -20.15 -16.01
C MET A 243 9.81 -21.16 -15.31
N THR A 244 10.38 -21.94 -14.41
CA THR A 244 9.66 -22.89 -13.56
C THR A 244 9.80 -22.46 -12.12
N ILE A 245 8.66 -22.29 -11.45
CA ILE A 245 8.59 -21.98 -10.03
C ILE A 245 8.21 -23.25 -9.29
N PHE A 246 9.06 -23.66 -8.35
CA PHE A 246 8.84 -24.81 -7.47
C PHE A 246 8.24 -24.33 -6.16
N CYS A 247 7.15 -24.93 -5.74
CA CYS A 247 6.42 -24.59 -4.54
C CYS A 247 6.57 -25.67 -3.46
N GLY A 248 6.48 -25.26 -2.20
CA GLY A 248 6.59 -26.17 -1.04
C GLY A 248 5.53 -27.28 -0.99
N SER A 249 4.40 -27.07 -1.67
CA SER A 249 3.34 -28.08 -1.86
C SER A 249 3.69 -29.20 -2.85
N GLY A 250 4.86 -29.15 -3.50
CA GLY A 250 5.23 -30.05 -4.61
C GLY A 250 4.70 -29.60 -5.97
N THR A 251 3.95 -28.51 -6.03
CA THR A 251 3.47 -27.90 -7.30
C THR A 251 4.65 -27.27 -8.04
N ALA A 252 4.78 -27.52 -9.34
CA ALA A 252 5.69 -26.83 -10.23
C ALA A 252 4.90 -26.02 -11.27
N ILE A 253 5.16 -24.72 -11.38
CA ILE A 253 4.43 -23.82 -12.28
C ILE A 253 5.37 -23.25 -13.32
N ARG A 254 5.10 -23.56 -14.58
CA ARG A 254 5.81 -23.04 -15.74
C ARG A 254 5.15 -21.76 -16.22
N ALA A 255 5.89 -20.67 -16.29
CA ALA A 255 5.38 -19.36 -16.67
C ALA A 255 6.29 -18.62 -17.67
N ASN A 256 5.72 -17.74 -18.49
CA ASN A 256 6.48 -16.85 -19.38
C ASN A 256 6.95 -15.60 -18.64
N THR A 257 6.11 -15.10 -17.73
CA THR A 257 6.37 -13.90 -16.92
C THR A 257 6.02 -14.19 -15.45
N LEU A 258 6.84 -13.67 -14.55
CA LEU A 258 6.63 -13.76 -13.10
C LEU A 258 6.46 -12.35 -12.54
N PHE A 259 5.39 -12.14 -11.80
CA PHE A 259 5.21 -10.98 -10.95
C PHE A 259 5.31 -11.37 -9.48
N MET A 260 6.35 -10.91 -8.82
CA MET A 260 6.54 -11.06 -7.39
C MET A 260 5.85 -9.88 -6.69
N ALA A 261 4.60 -10.11 -6.27
CA ALA A 261 3.72 -9.15 -5.61
C ALA A 261 3.72 -9.32 -4.08
N ASN A 262 4.82 -9.78 -3.53
CA ASN A 262 4.96 -10.11 -2.14
C ASN A 262 6.07 -9.28 -1.48
N ALA A 263 5.78 -8.66 -0.36
CA ALA A 263 6.76 -7.93 0.44
C ALA A 263 7.87 -8.84 1.00
N TYR A 264 7.67 -10.17 1.00
CA TYR A 264 8.51 -11.18 1.65
C TYR A 264 9.42 -11.96 0.71
N ALA A 265 9.70 -11.49 -0.48
CA ALA A 265 10.41 -12.23 -1.52
C ALA A 265 11.88 -12.61 -1.17
N ARG A 266 12.24 -12.68 0.10
CA ARG A 266 13.62 -12.94 0.59
C ARG A 266 14.26 -14.18 -0.01
N HIS A 267 13.50 -15.26 -0.20
CA HIS A 267 14.04 -16.54 -0.69
C HIS A 267 14.35 -16.54 -2.19
N ILE A 268 13.67 -15.68 -2.94
CA ILE A 268 13.82 -15.62 -4.40
C ILE A 268 14.60 -14.38 -4.83
N ASN A 269 14.59 -13.32 -4.02
CA ASN A 269 15.30 -12.07 -4.27
C ASN A 269 15.97 -11.58 -2.97
N GLY A 270 17.19 -12.04 -2.69
CA GLY A 270 17.98 -11.68 -1.51
C GLY A 270 18.25 -10.18 -1.38
N ASP A 271 18.32 -9.45 -2.49
CA ASP A 271 18.60 -8.01 -2.49
C ASP A 271 17.52 -7.18 -1.80
N ILE A 272 16.28 -7.69 -1.70
CA ILE A 272 15.19 -6.97 -1.01
C ILE A 272 15.51 -6.85 0.49
N HIS A 273 16.04 -7.88 1.09
CA HIS A 273 16.35 -7.90 2.52
C HIS A 273 17.37 -6.83 2.91
N GLU A 274 18.40 -6.62 2.08
CA GLU A 274 19.46 -5.65 2.34
C GLU A 274 18.98 -4.18 2.17
N ARG A 275 17.83 -3.98 1.55
CA ARG A 275 17.30 -2.66 1.16
C ARG A 275 16.02 -2.27 1.87
N THR A 276 15.50 -3.12 2.73
CA THR A 276 14.23 -2.88 3.39
C THR A 276 14.35 -3.02 4.91
N ILE A 277 13.61 -2.19 5.62
CA ILE A 277 13.40 -2.27 7.05
C ILE A 277 12.03 -2.89 7.28
N PHE A 278 11.95 -3.82 8.21
CA PHE A 278 10.73 -4.51 8.58
C PHE A 278 10.25 -4.05 9.95
N THR A 279 8.95 -3.77 10.07
CA THR A 279 8.27 -3.46 11.33
C THR A 279 6.89 -4.11 11.40
N TYR A 280 6.34 -4.22 12.60
CA TYR A 280 4.94 -4.55 12.86
C TYR A 280 4.20 -3.28 13.21
N ASN A 281 3.17 -2.94 12.43
CA ASN A 281 2.25 -1.85 12.71
C ASN A 281 0.95 -2.41 13.30
N TYR A 282 0.41 -1.75 14.32
CA TYR A 282 -0.72 -2.24 15.09
C TYR A 282 -2.00 -1.49 14.75
N VAL A 283 -3.10 -2.23 14.73
CA VAL A 283 -4.46 -1.70 14.56
C VAL A 283 -5.29 -2.10 15.78
N VAL A 284 -5.97 -1.13 16.36
CA VAL A 284 -6.86 -1.30 17.52
C VAL A 284 -8.27 -0.93 17.11
N GLU A 285 -9.21 -1.80 17.37
CA GLU A 285 -10.64 -1.62 17.10
C GLU A 285 -11.41 -1.35 18.38
N VAL A 286 -12.18 -0.26 18.40
CA VAL A 286 -13.14 0.04 19.45
C VAL A 286 -14.52 0.32 18.86
N GLU A 287 -15.56 0.12 19.65
CA GLU A 287 -16.91 0.57 19.34
C GLU A 287 -17.11 1.99 19.89
N LEU A 288 -17.58 2.88 19.03
CA LEU A 288 -17.84 4.27 19.39
C LEU A 288 -19.05 4.34 20.33
N PRO A 289 -19.00 5.17 21.38
CA PRO A 289 -20.18 5.50 22.17
C PRO A 289 -21.31 6.07 21.29
N ASP A 290 -22.54 5.84 21.68
CA ASP A 290 -23.70 6.38 20.97
C ASP A 290 -23.62 7.91 20.86
N GLY A 291 -23.81 8.42 19.65
CA GLY A 291 -23.74 9.85 19.38
C GLY A 291 -22.31 10.43 19.37
N ALA A 292 -21.26 9.61 19.44
CA ALA A 292 -19.88 10.11 19.41
C ALA A 292 -19.58 10.90 18.13
N ASP A 293 -19.15 12.14 18.29
CA ASP A 293 -18.70 13.02 17.21
C ASP A 293 -17.20 12.79 16.95
N VAL A 294 -16.90 11.66 16.31
CA VAL A 294 -15.54 11.28 15.89
C VAL A 294 -15.59 10.98 14.42
N LEU A 295 -14.87 11.73 13.61
CA LEU A 295 -14.76 11.55 12.15
C LEU A 295 -16.14 11.35 11.47
N ALA A 296 -17.12 12.16 11.85
CA ALA A 296 -18.49 12.03 11.35
C ALA A 296 -18.58 12.32 9.84
N SER A 297 -17.84 13.32 9.36
CA SER A 297 -17.79 13.74 7.96
C SER A 297 -16.73 12.97 7.17
N GLU A 298 -15.48 13.11 7.56
CA GLU A 298 -14.33 12.39 6.99
C GLU A 298 -14.15 11.10 7.77
N LYS A 299 -14.08 9.99 7.06
CA LYS A 299 -13.96 8.67 7.68
C LYS A 299 -12.51 8.26 8.00
N VAL A 300 -11.56 9.08 7.59
CA VAL A 300 -10.11 8.83 7.76
C VAL A 300 -9.43 10.04 8.36
N PHE A 301 -8.55 9.78 9.28
CA PHE A 301 -7.71 10.75 9.96
C PHE A 301 -6.26 10.29 9.98
N SER A 302 -5.33 11.23 9.85
CA SER A 302 -3.90 11.03 10.08
C SER A 302 -3.30 12.35 10.57
N ASP A 303 -2.22 12.31 11.33
CA ASP A 303 -1.52 13.52 11.76
C ASP A 303 -0.06 13.58 11.26
N THR A 304 0.61 14.71 11.50
CA THR A 304 1.99 14.96 11.04
C THR A 304 3.07 14.50 12.01
N ARG A 305 2.73 13.71 13.04
CA ARG A 305 3.72 13.13 13.95
C ARG A 305 4.54 12.04 13.26
N ASP A 306 5.65 11.69 13.86
CA ASP A 306 6.47 10.54 13.48
C ASP A 306 6.77 9.71 14.75
N PRO A 307 6.19 8.50 14.90
CA PRO A 307 5.18 7.89 14.04
C PRO A 307 3.82 8.61 14.07
N CYS A 308 3.12 8.63 12.93
CA CYS A 308 1.83 9.30 12.83
C CYS A 308 0.72 8.51 13.54
N PHE A 309 -0.17 9.23 14.21
CA PHE A 309 -1.44 8.63 14.64
C PHE A 309 -2.40 8.61 13.46
N TYR A 310 -3.09 7.49 13.28
CA TYR A 310 -4.12 7.36 12.27
C TYR A 310 -5.39 6.75 12.83
N ALA A 311 -6.53 7.11 12.24
CA ALA A 311 -7.82 6.53 12.58
C ALA A 311 -8.72 6.39 11.35
N ARG A 312 -9.59 5.37 11.36
CA ARG A 312 -10.64 5.14 10.37
C ARG A 312 -11.95 4.80 11.06
N ARG A 313 -13.00 5.53 10.74
CA ARG A 313 -14.36 5.22 11.20
C ARG A 313 -15.14 4.44 10.15
N GLN A 314 -15.82 3.38 10.59
CA GLN A 314 -16.76 2.60 9.80
C GLN A 314 -18.02 2.32 10.64
N GLY A 315 -19.09 3.03 10.35
CA GLY A 315 -20.29 2.96 11.18
C GLY A 315 -19.99 3.37 12.63
N GLN A 316 -20.19 2.45 13.57
CA GLN A 316 -19.88 2.62 14.98
C GLN A 316 -18.49 2.07 15.35
N ARG A 317 -17.72 1.53 14.43
CA ARG A 317 -16.36 1.05 14.68
C ARG A 317 -15.33 2.12 14.36
N LEU A 318 -14.32 2.24 15.22
CA LEU A 318 -13.15 3.08 15.02
C LEU A 318 -11.90 2.20 15.08
N TYR A 319 -11.11 2.24 14.02
CA TYR A 319 -9.82 1.58 13.90
C TYR A 319 -8.74 2.62 14.06
N MET A 320 -7.79 2.38 14.98
CA MET A 320 -6.73 3.33 15.33
C MET A 320 -5.37 2.63 15.37
N GLY A 321 -4.30 3.40 15.16
CA GLY A 321 -2.92 2.95 15.37
C GLY A 321 -1.94 4.09 15.28
N PHE A 322 -0.73 3.88 15.83
CA PHE A 322 0.37 4.85 15.72
C PHE A 322 1.75 4.27 16.06
N GLU A 323 1.81 3.10 16.70
CA GLU A 323 3.07 2.49 17.08
C GLU A 323 3.51 1.38 16.14
N GLU A 324 4.82 1.26 16.00
CA GLU A 324 5.50 0.20 15.27
C GLU A 324 6.58 -0.44 16.13
N THR A 325 6.77 -1.75 15.97
CA THR A 325 7.79 -2.50 16.70
C THR A 325 8.55 -3.45 15.78
N ALA A 326 9.79 -3.78 16.18
CA ALA A 326 10.58 -4.80 15.50
C ALA A 326 10.14 -6.23 15.86
N GLU A 327 9.49 -6.40 17.02
CA GLU A 327 9.05 -7.67 17.57
C GLU A 327 7.57 -7.61 17.92
N THR A 328 6.92 -8.77 18.00
CA THR A 328 5.52 -8.88 18.40
C THR A 328 5.30 -10.07 19.35
N SER A 329 4.43 -9.87 20.32
CA SER A 329 3.89 -10.89 21.22
C SER A 329 2.48 -10.49 21.65
N PRO A 330 1.71 -11.39 22.29
CA PRO A 330 0.41 -11.02 22.88
C PRO A 330 0.53 -9.87 23.87
N GLU A 331 1.58 -9.86 24.71
CA GLU A 331 1.83 -8.83 25.73
C GLU A 331 2.13 -7.47 25.09
N ILE A 332 2.99 -7.45 24.07
CA ILE A 332 3.29 -6.24 23.29
C ILE A 332 2.02 -5.73 22.62
N THR A 333 1.22 -6.61 22.03
CA THR A 333 -0.05 -6.24 21.38
C THR A 333 -1.01 -5.60 22.38
N GLN A 334 -1.16 -6.17 23.58
CA GLN A 334 -2.02 -5.61 24.62
C GLN A 334 -1.51 -4.26 25.12
N GLN A 335 -0.20 -4.12 25.36
CA GLN A 335 0.39 -2.85 25.77
C GLN A 335 0.18 -1.73 24.73
N ILE A 336 0.40 -2.04 23.45
CA ILE A 336 0.18 -1.08 22.37
C ILE A 336 -1.30 -0.75 22.23
N ALA A 337 -2.19 -1.74 22.36
CA ALA A 337 -3.62 -1.51 22.29
C ALA A 337 -4.10 -0.51 23.35
N ARG A 338 -3.62 -0.66 24.59
CA ARG A 338 -3.92 0.29 25.68
C ARG A 338 -3.38 1.69 25.35
N ARG A 339 -2.11 1.82 24.98
CA ARG A 339 -1.52 3.13 24.62
C ARG A 339 -2.21 3.78 23.43
N THR A 340 -2.63 2.98 22.45
CA THR A 340 -3.38 3.48 21.28
C THR A 340 -4.75 4.02 21.70
N LEU A 341 -5.45 3.35 22.65
CA LEU A 341 -6.70 3.86 23.21
C LEU A 341 -6.48 5.15 23.98
N GLU A 342 -5.47 5.22 24.86
CA GLU A 342 -5.11 6.41 25.63
C GLU A 342 -4.81 7.60 24.70
N GLU A 343 -4.06 7.37 23.62
CA GLU A 343 -3.76 8.39 22.62
C GLU A 343 -5.02 8.80 21.84
N GLY A 344 -5.85 7.83 21.46
CA GLY A 344 -7.15 8.09 20.85
C GLY A 344 -8.06 8.96 21.73
N GLN A 345 -8.08 8.73 23.04
CA GLN A 345 -8.82 9.55 24.01
C GLN A 345 -8.26 10.98 24.10
N ARG A 346 -6.94 11.14 24.02
CA ARG A 346 -6.31 12.46 23.99
C ARG A 346 -6.69 13.25 22.73
N ILE A 347 -6.83 12.56 21.60
CA ILE A 347 -7.17 13.18 20.32
C ILE A 347 -8.68 13.40 20.20
N PHE A 348 -9.49 12.42 20.57
CA PHE A 348 -10.95 12.43 20.42
C PHE A 348 -11.63 12.38 21.81
N PRO A 349 -12.04 13.52 22.38
CA PRO A 349 -12.67 13.57 23.70
C PRO A 349 -13.89 12.66 23.86
N ALA A 350 -14.62 12.40 22.78
CA ALA A 350 -15.76 11.49 22.78
C ALA A 350 -15.39 10.03 23.16
N LEU A 351 -14.11 9.67 23.18
CA LEU A 351 -13.63 8.35 23.62
C LEU A 351 -13.30 8.27 25.13
N HIS A 352 -13.41 9.35 25.91
CA HIS A 352 -13.00 9.39 27.31
C HIS A 352 -13.73 8.38 28.21
N THR A 353 -14.90 7.93 27.81
CA THR A 353 -15.67 6.93 28.56
C THR A 353 -15.18 5.50 28.35
N LEU A 354 -14.47 5.24 27.27
CA LEU A 354 -13.96 3.90 26.96
C LEU A 354 -12.86 3.49 27.94
N ARG A 355 -12.72 2.19 28.13
CA ARG A 355 -11.71 1.55 28.97
C ARG A 355 -11.05 0.43 28.18
N GLU A 356 -9.94 -0.12 28.64
CA GLU A 356 -9.22 -1.23 28.00
C GLU A 356 -10.15 -2.41 27.66
N ARG A 357 -11.12 -2.73 28.53
CA ARG A 357 -12.14 -3.77 28.30
C ARG A 357 -13.09 -3.49 27.12
N ASP A 358 -13.12 -2.25 26.63
CA ASP A 358 -13.96 -1.83 25.51
C ASP A 358 -13.20 -1.91 24.17
N ILE A 359 -11.93 -2.33 24.22
CA ILE A 359 -11.17 -2.71 23.03
C ILE A 359 -11.76 -4.02 22.51
N ARG A 360 -12.35 -3.97 21.31
CA ARG A 360 -12.97 -5.15 20.69
C ARG A 360 -11.93 -6.11 20.14
N ASN A 361 -10.92 -5.55 19.48
CA ASN A 361 -9.88 -6.33 18.82
C ASN A 361 -8.60 -5.51 18.70
N ALA A 362 -7.46 -6.20 18.69
CA ALA A 362 -6.16 -5.62 18.40
C ALA A 362 -5.33 -6.64 17.63
N TRP A 363 -4.72 -6.18 16.53
CA TRP A 363 -3.86 -7.01 15.70
C TRP A 363 -2.74 -6.20 15.10
N TRP A 364 -1.83 -6.89 14.46
CA TRP A 364 -0.70 -6.27 13.75
C TRP A 364 -0.61 -6.76 12.31
N GLY A 365 -0.01 -5.92 11.47
CA GLY A 365 0.37 -6.23 10.11
C GLY A 365 1.82 -5.89 9.86
N ALA A 366 2.48 -6.68 9.03
CA ALA A 366 3.87 -6.43 8.65
C ALA A 366 3.95 -5.27 7.64
N ILE A 367 4.84 -4.31 7.91
CA ILE A 367 5.17 -3.23 6.97
C ILE A 367 6.66 -3.33 6.61
N TYR A 368 6.96 -3.06 5.36
CA TYR A 368 8.31 -2.96 4.83
C TYR A 368 8.54 -1.57 4.28
N TYR A 369 9.57 -0.92 4.78
CA TYR A 369 10.08 0.37 4.33
C TYR A 369 11.34 0.19 3.52
N THR A 370 11.51 1.00 2.49
CA THR A 370 12.81 1.19 1.85
C THR A 370 13.56 2.33 2.54
N LEU A 371 14.86 2.36 2.37
CA LEU A 371 15.70 3.40 2.98
C LEU A 371 15.42 4.82 2.44
N ASP A 372 14.74 4.93 1.32
CA ASP A 372 14.45 6.18 0.64
C ASP A 372 12.94 6.48 0.54
N ASP A 373 12.11 5.70 1.24
CA ASP A 373 10.65 5.79 1.24
C ASP A 373 9.99 5.61 -0.14
N TYR A 374 10.75 5.15 -1.15
CA TYR A 374 10.20 4.75 -2.45
C TYR A 374 9.94 3.25 -2.50
N PRO A 375 8.89 2.80 -3.16
CA PRO A 375 8.64 1.37 -3.29
C PRO A 375 9.79 0.69 -4.04
N PHE A 376 10.10 -0.53 -3.64
CA PHE A 376 11.03 -1.37 -4.37
C PHE A 376 10.33 -1.91 -5.63
N VAL A 377 10.77 -1.49 -6.79
CA VAL A 377 10.34 -2.04 -8.09
C VAL A 377 11.57 -2.43 -8.88
N GLU A 378 11.65 -3.70 -9.25
CA GLU A 378 12.78 -4.23 -9.98
C GLU A 378 12.33 -5.10 -11.16
N ARG A 379 13.13 -5.09 -12.21
CA ARG A 379 12.95 -5.93 -13.38
C ARG A 379 14.23 -6.70 -13.66
N ARG A 380 14.14 -8.03 -13.70
CA ARG A 380 15.25 -8.95 -13.96
C ARG A 380 14.95 -9.87 -15.14
N HIS A 381 15.98 -10.57 -15.62
CA HIS A 381 15.87 -11.55 -16.69
C HIS A 381 15.17 -10.99 -17.92
N SER A 382 15.71 -9.86 -18.44
CA SER A 382 15.12 -9.13 -19.58
C SER A 382 13.67 -8.70 -19.34
N GLY A 383 13.26 -8.49 -18.06
CA GLY A 383 11.92 -8.04 -17.66
C GLY A 383 10.89 -9.15 -17.51
N ARG A 384 11.30 -10.42 -17.64
CA ARG A 384 10.41 -11.55 -17.38
C ARG A 384 10.08 -11.72 -15.90
N VAL A 385 10.93 -11.25 -14.99
CA VAL A 385 10.67 -11.19 -13.55
C VAL A 385 10.50 -9.74 -13.16
N ILE A 386 9.35 -9.41 -12.60
CA ILE A 386 9.04 -8.10 -12.07
C ILE A 386 8.76 -8.25 -10.59
N THR A 387 9.41 -7.44 -9.76
CA THR A 387 9.21 -7.45 -8.30
C THR A 387 8.66 -6.11 -7.86
N PHE A 388 7.65 -6.13 -7.02
CA PHE A 388 7.13 -4.98 -6.29
C PHE A 388 7.06 -5.32 -4.80
N ALA A 389 7.79 -4.57 -3.99
CA ALA A 389 7.86 -4.77 -2.55
C ALA A 389 8.03 -3.45 -1.80
N ALA A 390 7.88 -3.49 -0.50
CA ALA A 390 8.14 -2.38 0.42
C ALA A 390 7.51 -1.04 -0.05
N PRO A 391 6.19 -0.99 -0.23
CA PRO A 391 5.52 0.24 -0.66
C PRO A 391 5.46 1.32 0.42
N SER A 392 6.09 1.09 1.58
CA SER A 392 6.05 1.96 2.76
C SER A 392 4.58 2.26 3.17
N ASP A 393 4.27 3.47 3.65
CA ASP A 393 2.92 3.84 4.11
C ASP A 393 1.86 3.95 2.98
N HIS A 394 2.28 3.86 1.72
CA HIS A 394 1.40 4.05 0.55
C HIS A 394 0.96 2.73 -0.09
N GLY A 395 1.04 1.64 0.67
CA GLY A 395 0.82 0.28 0.20
C GLY A 395 -0.45 0.11 -0.63
N ASN A 396 -1.58 0.62 -0.15
CA ASN A 396 -2.86 0.41 -0.81
C ASN A 396 -2.96 1.11 -2.17
N SER A 397 -2.63 2.40 -2.24
CA SER A 397 -2.69 3.16 -3.49
C SER A 397 -1.66 2.68 -4.51
N LEU A 398 -0.40 2.49 -4.09
CA LEU A 398 0.66 2.03 -4.98
C LEU A 398 0.45 0.58 -5.44
N ALA A 399 0.02 -0.32 -4.56
CA ALA A 399 -0.25 -1.71 -4.91
C ALA A 399 -1.31 -1.82 -6.03
N ALA A 400 -2.41 -1.08 -5.91
CA ALA A 400 -3.45 -1.06 -6.92
C ALA A 400 -2.93 -0.56 -8.28
N ARG A 401 -2.09 0.49 -8.29
CA ARG A 401 -1.58 1.08 -9.53
C ARG A 401 -0.44 0.28 -10.15
N VAL A 402 0.53 -0.16 -9.36
CA VAL A 402 1.67 -0.95 -9.86
C VAL A 402 1.16 -2.29 -10.39
N GLY A 403 0.27 -2.97 -9.67
CA GLY A 403 -0.37 -4.19 -10.16
C GLY A 403 -1.02 -3.99 -11.52
N GLN A 404 -1.84 -2.94 -11.67
CA GLN A 404 -2.46 -2.61 -12.96
C GLN A 404 -1.45 -2.40 -14.10
N ILE A 405 -0.33 -1.73 -13.82
CA ILE A 405 0.72 -1.51 -14.84
C ILE A 405 1.38 -2.83 -15.21
N VAL A 406 1.72 -3.66 -14.22
CA VAL A 406 2.40 -4.95 -14.45
C VAL A 406 1.51 -5.94 -15.19
N GLY A 407 0.24 -6.02 -14.84
CA GLY A 407 -0.73 -6.91 -15.49
C GLY A 407 -1.07 -6.52 -16.92
N ASN A 408 -0.69 -5.32 -17.39
CA ASN A 408 -0.92 -4.94 -18.76
C ASN A 408 0.08 -5.69 -19.69
N PRO A 409 -0.39 -6.52 -20.65
CA PRO A 409 0.48 -7.32 -21.53
C PRO A 409 1.42 -6.49 -22.40
N ALA A 410 1.14 -5.21 -22.63
CA ALA A 410 2.12 -4.31 -23.24
C ALA A 410 3.41 -4.24 -22.40
N THR A 411 3.36 -4.57 -21.12
CA THR A 411 4.52 -4.71 -20.23
C THR A 411 5.19 -6.08 -20.37
N ALA A 412 4.42 -7.16 -20.62
CA ALA A 412 4.90 -8.54 -20.70
C ALA A 412 5.40 -8.93 -22.11
N SER A 413 4.76 -8.45 -23.17
CA SER A 413 5.07 -8.88 -24.56
C SER A 413 6.32 -8.23 -25.18
N LEU A 414 7.10 -7.47 -24.41
CA LEU A 414 8.43 -7.00 -24.83
C LEU A 414 9.43 -8.13 -25.13
N HIS A 415 9.09 -9.37 -24.78
CA HIS A 415 10.01 -10.50 -24.80
C HIS A 415 9.63 -11.58 -25.82
N GLN A 416 8.45 -11.50 -26.47
CA GLN A 416 8.04 -12.48 -27.47
C GLN A 416 8.31 -12.07 -28.91
N ALA A 417 8.52 -10.79 -29.19
CA ALA A 417 8.78 -10.31 -30.52
C ALA A 417 10.29 -9.97 -30.70
N GLY A 418 11.03 -10.86 -31.27
CA GLY A 418 12.32 -10.51 -31.86
C GLY A 418 12.11 -9.38 -32.90
N GLY A 419 12.59 -8.20 -32.57
CA GLY A 419 12.89 -7.19 -33.58
C GLY A 419 11.90 -6.05 -33.84
N GLU A 420 10.70 -6.02 -33.33
CA GLU A 420 9.82 -4.85 -33.51
C GLU A 420 9.98 -3.78 -32.41
N GLU A 421 10.24 -2.54 -32.82
CA GLU A 421 10.29 -1.40 -31.91
C GLU A 421 8.93 -1.21 -31.18
N PRO A 422 8.93 -1.09 -29.84
CA PRO A 422 7.68 -0.89 -29.09
C PRO A 422 7.02 0.43 -29.50
N ASN A 423 5.71 0.42 -29.74
CA ASN A 423 4.96 1.62 -30.08
C ASN A 423 5.03 2.68 -28.96
N ARG A 424 4.68 3.96 -29.24
CA ARG A 424 4.80 5.08 -28.28
C ARG A 424 4.05 4.85 -26.97
N ARG A 425 2.92 4.12 -26.97
CA ARG A 425 2.15 3.80 -25.78
C ARG A 425 2.92 2.82 -24.89
N ARG A 426 3.49 1.80 -25.49
CA ARG A 426 4.32 0.76 -24.86
C ARG A 426 5.59 1.33 -24.23
N ARG A 427 6.28 2.26 -24.91
CA ARG A 427 7.43 2.98 -24.35
C ARG A 427 7.04 3.82 -23.15
N ARG A 428 5.86 4.47 -23.13
CA ARG A 428 5.37 5.26 -22.00
C ARG A 428 5.05 4.39 -20.77
N GLU A 429 4.44 3.24 -20.94
CA GLU A 429 4.10 2.32 -19.85
C GLU A 429 5.35 1.72 -19.21
N LEU A 430 6.37 1.38 -20.01
CA LEU A 430 7.67 0.95 -19.49
C LEU A 430 8.45 2.05 -18.79
N GLN A 431 8.41 3.28 -19.30
CA GLN A 431 8.94 4.43 -18.58
C GLN A 431 8.24 4.66 -17.23
N GLN A 432 6.99 4.26 -17.10
CA GLN A 432 6.24 4.38 -15.85
C GLN A 432 6.77 3.45 -14.77
N LEU A 433 7.19 2.23 -15.12
CA LEU A 433 7.87 1.33 -14.16
C LEU A 433 9.29 1.82 -13.84
N ARG A 434 10.01 2.39 -14.83
CA ARG A 434 11.33 2.98 -14.60
C ARG A 434 11.35 4.12 -13.59
N LEU A 435 10.23 4.80 -13.37
CA LEU A 435 10.13 5.84 -12.35
C LEU A 435 10.19 5.26 -10.92
N PHE A 436 9.93 3.95 -10.77
CA PHE A 436 10.06 3.21 -9.53
C PHE A 436 11.31 2.31 -9.51
N GLU A 437 12.03 2.16 -10.63
CA GLU A 437 13.28 1.40 -10.67
C GLU A 437 14.26 2.02 -9.67
N GLY A 438 14.61 1.23 -8.68
CA GLY A 438 15.31 1.63 -7.48
C GLY A 438 16.62 2.36 -7.71
N PHE A 439 17.05 3.05 -6.68
CA PHE A 439 18.30 3.79 -6.63
C PHE A 439 19.51 2.89 -6.85
N PRO A 440 20.60 3.43 -7.45
CA PRO A 440 21.82 2.67 -7.66
C PRO A 440 22.40 2.16 -6.34
N LYS A 441 23.05 1.01 -6.40
CA LYS A 441 23.84 0.39 -5.31
C LYS A 441 24.74 1.46 -4.67
N GLY A 442 24.54 1.80 -3.40
CA GLY A 442 25.46 2.68 -2.70
C GLY A 442 24.91 3.62 -1.64
N ILE A 443 23.61 3.60 -1.34
CA ILE A 443 23.09 4.40 -0.22
C ILE A 443 23.53 3.77 1.09
N ARG A 444 24.42 4.46 1.84
CA ARG A 444 24.83 4.08 3.20
C ARG A 444 23.72 4.43 4.17
N LEU A 445 23.49 3.55 5.15
CA LEU A 445 22.62 3.78 6.29
C LEU A 445 22.91 5.13 6.96
N ARG A 446 21.90 5.87 7.37
CA ARG A 446 22.06 7.05 8.22
C ARG A 446 22.75 6.64 9.51
N PRO A 447 23.76 7.40 10.00
CA PRO A 447 24.35 7.16 11.31
C PRO A 447 23.26 7.30 12.38
N GLY A 448 23.02 6.22 13.11
CA GLY A 448 22.00 6.19 14.18
C GLY A 448 20.99 5.03 14.07
N MET A 449 20.77 4.47 12.89
CA MET A 449 19.99 3.22 12.77
C MET A 449 20.87 2.03 13.10
N ARG A 450 20.69 1.46 14.29
CA ARG A 450 21.29 0.17 14.64
C ARG A 450 20.47 -0.93 14.00
N TYR A 451 21.13 -1.76 13.17
CA TYR A 451 20.63 -3.08 12.83
C TYR A 451 20.46 -3.86 14.14
N GLN A 452 19.23 -4.15 14.53
CA GLN A 452 19.00 -5.40 15.25
C GLN A 452 18.73 -6.45 14.17
N GLU A 453 19.54 -7.48 14.13
CA GLU A 453 19.24 -8.68 13.38
C GLU A 453 17.91 -9.20 13.90
N ALA A 454 16.82 -8.86 13.21
CA ALA A 454 15.56 -9.50 13.48
C ALA A 454 15.74 -10.98 13.13
N ALA A 455 15.76 -11.82 14.13
CA ALA A 455 15.66 -13.26 13.95
C ALA A 455 14.51 -13.52 12.98
N SER A 456 14.75 -14.35 11.97
CA SER A 456 13.69 -14.82 11.08
C SER A 456 12.51 -15.23 11.94
N PRO A 457 11.28 -14.76 11.66
CA PRO A 457 10.12 -15.31 12.34
C PRO A 457 10.17 -16.82 12.10
N GLY A 458 10.38 -17.58 13.16
CA GLY A 458 10.27 -19.03 13.13
C GLY A 458 8.89 -19.40 12.56
N PRO A 459 8.71 -20.62 12.05
CA PRO A 459 7.39 -21.08 11.65
C PRO A 459 6.43 -20.78 12.80
N ALA A 460 5.29 -20.16 12.47
CA ALA A 460 4.25 -19.92 13.45
C ALA A 460 4.03 -21.23 14.22
N ALA A 461 4.21 -21.19 15.53
CA ALA A 461 3.92 -22.33 16.37
C ALA A 461 2.45 -22.68 16.15
N ASP A 462 2.21 -23.92 15.77
CA ASP A 462 0.89 -24.54 15.82
C ASP A 462 0.41 -24.40 17.28
N GLU A 463 -0.56 -23.54 17.51
CA GLU A 463 -1.35 -23.56 18.73
C GLU A 463 -2.72 -24.18 18.47
N PRO A 464 -3.23 -24.96 19.44
CA PRO A 464 -4.38 -25.85 19.27
C PRO A 464 -5.73 -25.17 19.06
#